data_e9344c3852b18fe06550dafccb61a2b9
#
_entry.id   e9344c3852b18fe06550dafccb61a2b9
#
_cell.length_a   1.000
_cell.length_b   1.000
_cell.length_c   1.000
_cell.angle_alpha   90.00
_cell.angle_beta   90.00
_cell.angle_gamma   90.00
#
_symmetry.space_group_name_H-M   'P 1'
#
loop_
_entity.id
_entity.type
_entity.pdbx_description
1 polymer ?
#
loop_
_entity_poly.entity_id
_entity_poly.type
_entity_poly.pdbx_seq_one_letter_code
_entity_poly.pdbx_strand_id
1 'polypeptide(L)'
;MPPTLLRRRLGIFFSLLSLSLFIWSCKSGGSSEGESDKIHVIENNSSDNPQDHFRLLTQATFGPDNESLSEVETMGIEGWIGHQFNMGSAYDSTSDNWPTHLERTIEIAQQAEPNVGWYGTDDDGTAYFNEANGDIQVTLYQMAAWWDNVLGSPKYPALGQDQLRQRVAYALSQLLVTSNSAFPLNRRGEGLAYYYDLLAKHASGNYRDLLSDVARSPTMGAYLSHQGNRKASQSEGTRPDENFAREVMQLFTIGLYELNLDGSPNRDGNLNTYPDSGSDLVPTYTQQDIEELAKVFTGWDLVGNKKYGRLVNTDGDFTQAMEFNPEFHEDEADDYYTNQDGKVTILGKTIALNATDRLGNASGLDAALDVLFAHDNIAPYVSKHLIKSFVTSNPSSEYIADVATVFNDDGNGTKGNLKSVVRAILTHQQARDTDAKNDPAFGKIKEPLLMATHLLRATDTQPLDGWTSHGGVSMNDV
;
A
#
# COMPACT_ATOMS: atom_id res chain seq x y z
N MET A 1 -54.50 -10.02 17.49
CA MET A 1 -53.12 -10.27 17.87
C MET A 1 -52.41 -10.90 16.69
N PRO A 2 -51.53 -10.22 15.96
CA PRO A 2 -50.67 -10.83 14.95
C PRO A 2 -49.31 -11.18 15.54
N PRO A 3 -48.61 -12.21 15.00
CA PRO A 3 -47.36 -12.70 15.52
C PRO A 3 -46.15 -11.87 15.12
N THR A 4 -45.30 -11.61 16.05
CA THR A 4 -44.00 -10.92 15.93
C THR A 4 -43.02 -11.73 15.11
N LEU A 5 -42.60 -11.22 13.97
CA LEU A 5 -41.48 -11.74 13.17
C LEU A 5 -40.13 -11.35 13.80
N LEU A 6 -39.46 -12.37 14.23
CA LEU A 6 -38.08 -12.33 14.74
C LEU A 6 -37.12 -12.13 13.57
N ARG A 7 -36.65 -10.89 13.36
CA ARG A 7 -35.60 -10.59 12.38
C ARG A 7 -34.24 -11.05 12.93
N ARG A 8 -33.71 -12.15 12.38
CA ARG A 8 -32.32 -12.53 12.58
C ARG A 8 -31.42 -11.57 11.79
N ARG A 9 -30.66 -10.78 12.49
CA ARG A 9 -29.53 -10.03 11.93
C ARG A 9 -28.38 -11.02 11.67
N LEU A 10 -28.08 -11.30 10.41
CA LEU A 10 -26.84 -11.97 10.02
C LEU A 10 -25.77 -10.88 9.88
N GLY A 11 -25.01 -10.67 10.96
CA GLY A 11 -23.78 -9.86 10.90
C GLY A 11 -22.67 -10.72 10.27
N ILE A 12 -22.23 -10.37 9.08
CA ILE A 12 -21.04 -10.96 8.49
C ILE A 12 -19.84 -10.24 9.09
N PHE A 13 -19.19 -10.86 10.07
CA PHE A 13 -17.89 -10.46 10.58
C PHE A 13 -16.82 -10.83 9.55
N PHE A 14 -16.23 -9.85 8.87
CA PHE A 14 -14.94 -10.03 8.20
C PHE A 14 -13.83 -9.93 9.26
N SER A 15 -13.45 -11.05 9.80
CA SER A 15 -12.24 -11.20 10.58
C SER A 15 -11.08 -11.45 9.62
N LEU A 16 -10.15 -10.51 9.52
CA LEU A 16 -8.86 -10.75 8.89
C LEU A 16 -8.09 -11.78 9.72
N LEU A 17 -7.95 -12.98 9.16
CA LEU A 17 -7.13 -14.04 9.74
C LEU A 17 -5.66 -13.68 9.56
N SER A 18 -4.97 -13.53 10.68
CA SER A 18 -3.51 -13.55 10.74
C SER A 18 -2.98 -14.89 10.23
N LEU A 19 -2.22 -14.86 9.15
CA LEU A 19 -1.61 -16.03 8.53
C LEU A 19 -0.34 -16.41 9.28
N SER A 20 -0.38 -17.46 10.06
CA SER A 20 0.79 -18.10 10.66
C SER A 20 1.54 -18.92 9.59
N LEU A 21 2.84 -18.65 9.45
CA LEU A 21 3.78 -19.33 8.58
C LEU A 21 3.98 -20.78 9.02
N PHE A 22 3.71 -21.73 8.12
CA PHE A 22 4.29 -23.06 8.17
C PHE A 22 5.42 -23.17 7.14
N ILE A 23 6.62 -23.41 7.63
CA ILE A 23 7.80 -23.73 6.83
C ILE A 23 7.88 -25.24 6.67
N TRP A 24 7.90 -25.74 5.45
CA TRP A 24 8.35 -27.08 5.17
C TRP A 24 9.49 -27.05 4.12
N SER A 25 10.59 -27.63 4.54
CA SER A 25 11.84 -27.78 3.78
C SER A 25 11.77 -29.03 2.91
N CYS A 26 12.19 -28.93 1.66
CA CYS A 26 12.76 -30.07 0.93
C CYS A 26 14.03 -29.69 0.18
N LYS A 27 15.00 -30.55 0.30
CA LYS A 27 16.38 -30.50 -0.14
C LYS A 27 16.53 -31.05 -1.55
N SER A 28 17.40 -30.46 -2.33
CA SER A 28 18.49 -31.08 -3.13
C SER A 28 19.06 -30.03 -4.09
N GLY A 29 20.21 -30.02 -4.22
CA GLY A 29 21.52 -30.07 -4.51
C GLY A 29 21.80 -30.22 -6.01
N GLY A 30 22.69 -29.40 -6.55
CA GLY A 30 23.26 -29.58 -7.89
C GLY A 30 23.97 -28.33 -8.38
N SER A 31 25.22 -28.48 -8.62
CA SER A 31 26.26 -27.50 -8.97
C SER A 31 26.19 -26.99 -10.41
N SER A 32 26.58 -25.78 -10.59
CA SER A 32 27.68 -25.18 -11.37
C SER A 32 27.42 -24.62 -12.75
N GLU A 33 28.13 -23.57 -12.94
CA GLU A 33 28.70 -22.94 -14.13
C GLU A 33 27.96 -21.72 -14.68
N GLY A 34 28.75 -20.63 -14.68
CA GLY A 34 28.32 -19.31 -15.06
C GLY A 34 28.03 -19.19 -16.56
N GLU A 35 27.02 -18.42 -16.83
CA GLU A 35 26.83 -17.84 -18.14
C GLU A 35 26.35 -16.40 -18.01
N SER A 36 26.99 -15.58 -18.82
CA SER A 36 26.95 -14.13 -18.82
C SER A 36 25.57 -13.53 -19.05
N ASP A 37 25.35 -12.40 -18.37
CA ASP A 37 24.28 -11.45 -18.53
C ASP A 37 23.73 -11.33 -19.95
N LYS A 38 22.56 -11.90 -20.16
CA LYS A 38 21.65 -11.51 -21.24
C LYS A 38 20.34 -11.07 -20.60
N ILE A 39 20.12 -9.76 -20.64
CA ILE A 39 18.76 -9.23 -20.50
C ILE A 39 17.92 -9.92 -21.56
N HIS A 40 17.09 -10.88 -21.16
CA HIS A 40 16.11 -11.47 -22.05
C HIS A 40 15.04 -10.43 -22.35
N VAL A 41 15.29 -9.62 -23.37
CA VAL A 41 14.21 -8.93 -24.06
C VAL A 41 13.34 -10.04 -24.64
N ILE A 42 12.16 -10.24 -24.07
CA ILE A 42 11.19 -11.22 -24.53
C ILE A 42 10.80 -10.81 -25.95
N GLU A 43 11.30 -11.54 -26.95
CA GLU A 43 10.74 -11.48 -28.29
C GLU A 43 9.26 -11.90 -28.16
N ASN A 44 8.36 -10.96 -28.50
CA ASN A 44 6.92 -11.16 -28.54
C ASN A 44 6.53 -12.29 -29.49
N ASN A 45 6.60 -13.51 -29.00
CA ASN A 45 5.99 -14.70 -29.60
C ASN A 45 4.81 -15.21 -28.78
N SER A 46 4.14 -14.35 -28.01
CA SER A 46 2.85 -14.71 -27.45
C SER A 46 1.85 -14.71 -28.60
N SER A 47 1.42 -15.87 -29.02
CA SER A 47 0.21 -16.01 -29.81
C SER A 47 -0.89 -15.28 -29.02
N ASP A 48 -1.44 -14.21 -29.57
CA ASP A 48 -2.62 -13.49 -29.05
C ASP A 48 -3.77 -14.49 -28.91
N ASN A 49 -3.82 -15.16 -27.78
CA ASN A 49 -4.77 -16.21 -27.47
C ASN A 49 -5.84 -15.63 -26.54
N PRO A 50 -7.13 -15.74 -26.84
CA PRO A 50 -8.20 -15.26 -25.96
C PRO A 50 -8.11 -15.75 -24.52
N GLN A 51 -7.56 -16.96 -24.29
CA GLN A 51 -7.32 -17.47 -22.94
C GLN A 51 -6.26 -16.67 -22.18
N ASP A 52 -5.26 -16.16 -22.88
CA ASP A 52 -4.21 -15.35 -22.26
C ASP A 52 -4.69 -13.91 -21.98
N HIS A 53 -5.54 -13.36 -22.85
CA HIS A 53 -6.25 -12.10 -22.61
C HIS A 53 -7.10 -12.18 -21.34
N PHE A 54 -7.90 -13.24 -21.22
CA PHE A 54 -8.70 -13.47 -20.01
C PHE A 54 -7.82 -13.63 -18.77
N ARG A 55 -6.69 -14.33 -18.87
CA ARG A 55 -5.73 -14.51 -17.78
C ARG A 55 -5.10 -13.17 -17.38
N LEU A 56 -4.67 -12.35 -18.34
CA LEU A 56 -4.16 -11.02 -18.08
C LEU A 56 -5.16 -10.21 -17.25
N LEU A 57 -6.39 -10.09 -17.73
CA LEU A 57 -7.43 -9.31 -17.04
C LEU A 57 -7.76 -9.87 -15.65
N THR A 58 -7.73 -11.19 -15.51
CA THR A 58 -7.89 -11.85 -14.21
C THR A 58 -6.80 -11.46 -13.20
N GLN A 59 -5.59 -11.18 -13.66
CA GLN A 59 -4.43 -10.79 -12.86
C GLN A 59 -4.38 -9.26 -12.64
N ALA A 60 -4.62 -8.51 -13.69
CA ALA A 60 -4.36 -7.08 -13.79
C ALA A 60 -5.55 -6.17 -13.43
N THR A 61 -6.74 -6.75 -13.23
CA THR A 61 -7.99 -6.02 -12.95
C THR A 61 -8.73 -6.61 -11.76
N PHE A 62 -9.86 -6.03 -11.40
CA PHE A 62 -10.82 -6.61 -10.46
C PHE A 62 -11.77 -7.63 -11.10
N GLY A 63 -11.51 -8.03 -12.32
CA GLY A 63 -12.24 -9.05 -13.09
C GLY A 63 -12.43 -8.61 -14.53
N PRO A 64 -12.34 -9.57 -15.48
CA PRO A 64 -12.65 -9.31 -16.88
C PRO A 64 -14.14 -9.01 -17.07
N ASP A 65 -14.43 -8.08 -17.98
CA ASP A 65 -15.75 -7.83 -18.56
C ASP A 65 -15.63 -7.82 -20.07
N ASN A 66 -16.76 -7.67 -20.78
CA ASN A 66 -16.78 -7.70 -22.24
C ASN A 66 -16.00 -6.54 -22.87
N GLU A 67 -16.01 -5.37 -22.24
CA GLU A 67 -15.31 -4.17 -22.74
C GLU A 67 -13.79 -4.37 -22.64
N SER A 68 -13.29 -4.72 -21.47
CA SER A 68 -11.86 -4.96 -21.24
C SER A 68 -11.31 -6.13 -22.08
N LEU A 69 -12.10 -7.18 -22.32
CA LEU A 69 -11.73 -8.27 -23.24
C LEU A 69 -11.57 -7.75 -24.67
N SER A 70 -12.53 -6.96 -25.18
CA SER A 70 -12.47 -6.37 -26.51
C SER A 70 -11.29 -5.41 -26.67
N GLU A 71 -10.97 -4.64 -25.62
CA GLU A 71 -9.80 -3.77 -25.60
C GLU A 71 -8.48 -4.57 -25.76
N VAL A 72 -8.29 -5.62 -24.95
CA VAL A 72 -7.09 -6.46 -25.02
C VAL A 72 -7.01 -7.17 -26.38
N GLU A 73 -8.13 -7.67 -26.91
CA GLU A 73 -8.18 -8.28 -28.25
C GLU A 73 -7.75 -7.29 -29.36
N THR A 74 -8.10 -6.02 -29.18
CA THR A 74 -7.77 -4.98 -30.18
C THR A 74 -6.34 -4.46 -30.05
N MET A 75 -5.85 -4.27 -28.83
CA MET A 75 -4.58 -3.61 -28.55
C MET A 75 -3.42 -4.60 -28.33
N GLY A 76 -3.73 -5.87 -28.10
CA GLY A 76 -2.77 -6.84 -27.55
C GLY A 76 -2.43 -6.55 -26.08
N ILE A 77 -1.75 -7.50 -25.43
CA ILE A 77 -1.41 -7.43 -24.00
C ILE A 77 -0.57 -6.19 -23.68
N GLU A 78 0.52 -5.97 -24.40
CA GLU A 78 1.42 -4.83 -24.19
C GLU A 78 0.75 -3.49 -24.48
N GLY A 79 -0.05 -3.44 -25.55
CA GLY A 79 -0.82 -2.25 -25.91
C GLY A 79 -1.82 -1.88 -24.82
N TRP A 80 -2.55 -2.85 -24.29
CA TRP A 80 -3.52 -2.64 -23.24
C TRP A 80 -2.85 -2.18 -21.93
N ILE A 81 -1.76 -2.82 -21.50
CA ILE A 81 -1.01 -2.38 -20.30
C ILE A 81 -0.53 -0.93 -20.48
N GLY A 82 0.01 -0.61 -21.68
CA GLY A 82 0.44 0.75 -22.00
C GLY A 82 -0.71 1.75 -21.99
N HIS A 83 -1.87 1.38 -22.53
CA HIS A 83 -3.09 2.18 -22.51
C HIS A 83 -3.55 2.46 -21.07
N GLN A 84 -3.69 1.45 -20.23
CA GLN A 84 -4.11 1.57 -18.84
C GLN A 84 -3.19 2.50 -18.01
N PHE A 85 -1.87 2.42 -18.20
CA PHE A 85 -0.94 3.34 -17.53
C PHE A 85 -0.95 4.77 -18.07
N ASN A 86 -1.46 4.99 -19.29
CA ASN A 86 -1.55 6.31 -19.89
C ASN A 86 -2.97 6.89 -19.82
N MET A 87 -3.93 6.16 -19.27
CA MET A 87 -5.26 6.70 -19.00
C MET A 87 -5.15 7.88 -18.04
N GLY A 88 -5.90 8.94 -18.32
CA GLY A 88 -6.09 10.02 -17.38
C GLY A 88 -6.64 9.51 -16.05
N SER A 89 -6.41 10.23 -14.99
CA SER A 89 -6.90 9.87 -13.66
C SER A 89 -7.22 11.10 -12.84
N ALA A 90 -7.98 10.91 -11.77
CA ALA A 90 -8.24 11.92 -10.75
C ALA A 90 -6.96 12.52 -10.14
N TYR A 91 -5.82 11.82 -10.30
CA TYR A 91 -4.53 12.21 -9.73
C TYR A 91 -3.67 13.05 -10.69
N ASP A 92 -4.15 13.25 -11.93
CA ASP A 92 -3.50 14.09 -12.92
C ASP A 92 -4.21 15.46 -12.95
N SER A 93 -3.48 16.55 -12.85
CA SER A 93 -3.98 17.94 -12.75
C SER A 93 -4.86 18.42 -13.92
N THR A 94 -5.22 17.55 -14.85
CA THR A 94 -5.93 17.85 -16.10
C THR A 94 -7.32 17.21 -16.23
N SER A 95 -7.80 16.48 -15.22
CA SER A 95 -9.02 15.67 -15.36
C SER A 95 -10.12 16.11 -14.39
N ASP A 96 -11.03 16.96 -14.85
CA ASP A 96 -12.19 17.44 -14.09
C ASP A 96 -13.32 16.38 -13.94
N ASN A 97 -13.14 15.15 -14.48
CA ASN A 97 -14.25 14.18 -14.62
C ASN A 97 -14.10 12.92 -13.75
N TRP A 98 -13.04 12.81 -12.97
CA TRP A 98 -12.75 11.63 -12.16
C TRP A 98 -12.54 12.05 -10.71
N PRO A 99 -13.51 11.86 -9.83
CA PRO A 99 -13.28 12.13 -8.42
C PRO A 99 -12.27 11.11 -7.85
N THR A 100 -11.43 11.59 -6.94
CA THR A 100 -10.59 10.72 -6.13
C THR A 100 -11.45 9.85 -5.20
N HIS A 101 -10.87 8.84 -4.54
CA HIS A 101 -11.58 8.09 -3.50
C HIS A 101 -12.06 9.01 -2.37
N LEU A 102 -11.25 9.97 -1.98
CA LEU A 102 -11.62 10.96 -0.96
C LEU A 102 -12.78 11.83 -1.41
N GLU A 103 -12.68 12.45 -2.59
CA GLU A 103 -13.75 13.32 -3.13
C GLU A 103 -15.05 12.55 -3.28
N ARG A 104 -15.00 11.31 -3.78
CA ARG A 104 -16.18 10.47 -3.90
C ARG A 104 -16.75 10.05 -2.55
N THR A 105 -15.92 9.74 -1.57
CA THR A 105 -16.33 9.45 -0.19
C THR A 105 -17.11 10.64 0.40
N ILE A 106 -16.56 11.84 0.26
CA ILE A 106 -17.17 13.08 0.75
C ILE A 106 -18.51 13.34 0.05
N GLU A 107 -18.54 13.17 -1.26
CA GLU A 107 -19.76 13.36 -2.04
C GLU A 107 -20.88 12.40 -1.60
N ILE A 108 -20.57 11.11 -1.45
CA ILE A 108 -21.52 10.10 -0.98
C ILE A 108 -22.02 10.45 0.42
N ALA A 109 -21.11 10.85 1.32
CA ALA A 109 -21.44 11.25 2.67
C ALA A 109 -22.40 12.46 2.68
N GLN A 110 -22.14 13.49 1.87
CA GLN A 110 -22.98 14.67 1.75
C GLN A 110 -24.37 14.36 1.18
N GLN A 111 -24.46 13.40 0.25
CA GLN A 111 -25.74 12.96 -0.31
C GLN A 111 -26.56 12.16 0.71
N ALA A 112 -25.90 11.26 1.44
CA ALA A 112 -26.56 10.43 2.45
C ALA A 112 -27.04 11.24 3.66
N GLU A 113 -26.28 12.25 4.06
CA GLU A 113 -26.50 13.05 5.27
C GLU A 113 -26.39 14.55 4.96
N PRO A 114 -27.34 15.12 4.19
CA PRO A 114 -27.21 16.49 3.68
C PRO A 114 -27.30 17.58 4.77
N ASN A 115 -27.77 17.24 5.95
CA ASN A 115 -27.90 18.17 7.07
C ASN A 115 -26.68 18.14 8.02
N VAL A 116 -25.72 17.27 7.76
CA VAL A 116 -24.47 17.19 8.52
C VAL A 116 -23.49 18.18 7.93
N GLY A 117 -22.99 19.08 8.74
CA GLY A 117 -21.89 19.96 8.37
C GLY A 117 -20.57 19.16 8.31
N TRP A 118 -20.36 18.44 7.21
CA TRP A 118 -19.18 17.57 7.01
C TRP A 118 -17.85 18.33 7.01
N TYR A 119 -17.91 19.61 6.61
CA TYR A 119 -16.76 20.52 6.69
C TYR A 119 -17.03 21.61 7.70
N GLY A 120 -16.20 21.67 8.73
CA GLY A 120 -16.02 22.82 9.58
C GLY A 120 -14.82 23.63 9.13
N THR A 121 -14.75 24.86 9.54
CA THR A 121 -13.52 25.64 9.58
C THR A 121 -13.16 25.85 11.02
N ASP A 122 -11.90 25.66 11.39
CA ASP A 122 -11.42 26.05 12.70
C ASP A 122 -11.33 27.58 12.83
N ASP A 123 -10.92 28.06 13.98
CA ASP A 123 -10.78 29.51 14.26
C ASP A 123 -9.78 30.20 13.34
N ASP A 124 -8.91 29.44 12.67
CA ASP A 124 -7.89 29.92 11.73
C ASP A 124 -8.36 29.82 10.26
N GLY A 125 -9.56 29.30 10.02
CA GLY A 125 -10.15 29.15 8.68
C GLY A 125 -9.72 27.88 7.94
N THR A 126 -9.03 26.95 8.59
CA THR A 126 -8.65 25.66 8.01
C THR A 126 -9.87 24.75 7.96
N ALA A 127 -10.19 24.24 6.78
CA ALA A 127 -11.28 23.29 6.61
C ALA A 127 -10.90 21.93 7.20
N TYR A 128 -11.76 21.37 8.02
CA TYR A 128 -11.62 20.01 8.52
C TYR A 128 -12.92 19.23 8.36
N PHE A 129 -12.80 17.92 8.32
CA PHE A 129 -13.96 17.04 8.24
C PHE A 129 -14.60 16.92 9.63
N ASN A 130 -15.83 17.38 9.74
CA ASN A 130 -16.50 17.50 11.03
C ASN A 130 -17.26 16.21 11.39
N GLU A 131 -16.74 15.43 12.33
CA GLU A 131 -17.46 14.30 12.93
C GLU A 131 -18.41 14.69 14.08
N ALA A 132 -18.75 15.96 14.22
CA ALA A 132 -19.42 16.51 15.42
C ALA A 132 -20.71 15.80 15.86
N ASN A 133 -21.24 14.85 15.11
CA ASN A 133 -22.47 14.12 15.43
C ASN A 133 -22.32 12.63 15.74
N GLY A 134 -21.11 12.15 16.04
CA GLY A 134 -20.87 10.94 16.85
C GLY A 134 -21.26 9.57 16.32
N ASP A 135 -22.16 9.43 15.35
CA ASP A 135 -22.72 8.14 14.92
C ASP A 135 -22.60 7.85 13.43
N ILE A 136 -21.95 8.73 12.66
CA ILE A 136 -21.90 8.60 11.21
C ILE A 136 -20.71 7.75 10.81
N GLN A 137 -20.98 6.62 10.16
CA GLN A 137 -19.97 5.66 9.76
C GLN A 137 -19.35 6.07 8.41
N VAL A 138 -18.49 7.10 8.39
CA VAL A 138 -17.77 7.56 7.18
C VAL A 138 -17.01 6.43 6.48
N THR A 139 -16.62 5.41 7.23
CA THR A 139 -16.01 4.19 6.69
C THR A 139 -16.92 3.43 5.72
N LEU A 140 -18.25 3.50 5.87
CA LEU A 140 -19.18 2.91 4.90
C LEU A 140 -19.19 3.68 3.58
N TYR A 141 -19.10 5.00 3.64
CA TYR A 141 -19.05 5.85 2.44
C TYR A 141 -17.72 5.68 1.70
N GLN A 142 -16.63 5.50 2.44
CA GLN A 142 -15.34 5.16 1.85
C GLN A 142 -15.37 3.80 1.13
N MET A 143 -16.01 2.80 1.72
CA MET A 143 -16.19 1.51 1.06
C MET A 143 -17.03 1.64 -0.21
N ALA A 144 -18.09 2.46 -0.18
CA ALA A 144 -18.92 2.72 -1.34
C ALA A 144 -18.16 3.41 -2.48
N ALA A 145 -17.34 4.42 -2.14
CA ALA A 145 -16.46 5.09 -3.11
C ALA A 145 -15.46 4.11 -3.74
N TRP A 146 -14.95 3.17 -2.96
CA TRP A 146 -14.08 2.11 -3.46
C TRP A 146 -14.81 1.20 -4.47
N TRP A 147 -16.06 0.80 -4.18
CA TRP A 147 -16.87 0.00 -5.11
C TRP A 147 -17.17 0.73 -6.41
N ASP A 148 -17.44 2.05 -6.37
CA ASP A 148 -17.60 2.87 -7.58
C ASP A 148 -16.35 2.86 -8.46
N ASN A 149 -15.15 2.89 -7.85
CA ASN A 149 -13.88 2.81 -8.57
C ASN A 149 -13.60 1.41 -9.15
N VAL A 150 -14.18 0.37 -8.58
CA VAL A 150 -13.97 -1.02 -9.03
C VAL A 150 -14.98 -1.46 -10.08
N LEU A 151 -16.26 -1.14 -9.88
CA LEU A 151 -17.35 -1.60 -10.74
C LEU A 151 -17.77 -0.56 -11.77
N GLY A 152 -17.37 0.69 -11.61
CA GLY A 152 -17.89 1.83 -12.37
C GLY A 152 -18.97 2.59 -11.59
N SER A 153 -19.34 3.75 -12.13
CA SER A 153 -20.38 4.58 -11.56
C SER A 153 -21.23 5.19 -12.68
N PRO A 154 -22.57 5.07 -12.62
CA PRO A 154 -23.43 5.74 -13.60
C PRO A 154 -23.24 7.26 -13.63
N LYS A 155 -22.90 7.85 -12.48
CA LYS A 155 -22.64 9.29 -12.38
C LYS A 155 -21.30 9.70 -13.00
N TYR A 156 -20.29 8.85 -12.86
CA TYR A 156 -18.93 9.09 -13.34
C TYR A 156 -18.51 7.94 -14.27
N PRO A 157 -18.83 8.01 -15.58
CA PRO A 157 -18.55 6.90 -16.50
C PRO A 157 -17.06 6.54 -16.63
N ALA A 158 -16.18 7.43 -16.20
CA ALA A 158 -14.74 7.18 -16.19
C ALA A 158 -14.29 6.30 -15.00
N LEU A 159 -15.01 6.30 -13.88
CA LEU A 159 -14.71 5.38 -12.79
C LEU A 159 -14.89 3.93 -13.24
N GLY A 160 -14.02 3.07 -12.77
CA GLY A 160 -14.00 1.65 -13.16
C GLY A 160 -13.27 1.35 -14.47
N GLN A 161 -12.76 2.36 -15.20
CA GLN A 161 -11.99 2.14 -16.44
C GLN A 161 -10.49 1.99 -16.18
N ASP A 162 -9.90 2.68 -15.19
CA ASP A 162 -8.48 2.60 -14.83
C ASP A 162 -8.14 1.37 -13.96
N GLN A 163 -8.65 0.22 -14.37
CA GLN A 163 -8.61 -1.03 -13.61
C GLN A 163 -7.21 -1.43 -13.15
N LEU A 164 -6.20 -1.27 -14.00
CA LEU A 164 -4.82 -1.62 -13.65
C LEU A 164 -4.30 -0.73 -12.52
N ARG A 165 -4.55 0.58 -12.55
CA ARG A 165 -4.18 1.51 -11.48
C ARG A 165 -4.81 1.11 -10.16
N GLN A 166 -6.11 0.87 -10.16
CA GLN A 166 -6.85 0.48 -8.96
C GLN A 166 -6.38 -0.89 -8.43
N ARG A 167 -6.08 -1.82 -9.32
CA ARG A 167 -5.57 -3.14 -8.95
C ARG A 167 -4.14 -3.08 -8.38
N VAL A 168 -3.29 -2.16 -8.89
CA VAL A 168 -1.97 -1.88 -8.30
C VAL A 168 -2.13 -1.25 -6.91
N ALA A 169 -3.01 -0.25 -6.76
CA ALA A 169 -3.31 0.35 -5.45
C ALA A 169 -3.76 -0.71 -4.43
N TYR A 170 -4.62 -1.65 -4.86
CA TYR A 170 -5.02 -2.78 -4.02
C TYR A 170 -3.83 -3.68 -3.64
N ALA A 171 -2.93 -3.98 -4.59
CA ALA A 171 -1.73 -4.76 -4.29
C ALA A 171 -0.81 -4.05 -3.29
N LEU A 172 -0.63 -2.74 -3.45
CA LEU A 172 0.13 -1.90 -2.54
C LEU A 172 -0.52 -1.82 -1.15
N SER A 173 -1.86 -1.78 -1.05
CA SER A 173 -2.57 -1.78 0.23
C SER A 173 -2.39 -3.08 1.04
N GLN A 174 -2.05 -4.19 0.37
CA GLN A 174 -1.73 -5.45 1.03
C GLN A 174 -0.27 -5.50 1.54
N LEU A 175 0.60 -4.66 1.00
CA LEU A 175 1.99 -4.51 1.43
C LEU A 175 2.12 -3.38 2.47
N LEU A 176 1.57 -2.22 2.19
CA LEU A 176 1.57 -1.01 3.03
C LEU A 176 0.25 -0.95 3.82
N VAL A 177 0.08 -1.92 4.71
CA VAL A 177 -1.20 -2.24 5.34
C VAL A 177 -1.64 -1.19 6.36
N THR A 178 -2.93 -0.86 6.32
CA THR A 178 -3.67 -0.15 7.37
C THR A 178 -4.98 -0.87 7.65
N SER A 179 -5.69 -0.52 8.72
CA SER A 179 -6.96 -1.17 9.06
C SER A 179 -7.96 -0.18 9.63
N ASN A 180 -9.21 -0.31 9.19
CA ASN A 180 -10.35 0.41 9.77
C ASN A 180 -10.85 -0.20 11.09
N SER A 181 -10.23 -1.26 11.59
CA SER A 181 -10.64 -1.92 12.83
C SER A 181 -10.09 -1.23 14.08
N ALA A 182 -9.03 -0.42 13.94
CA ALA A 182 -8.36 0.25 15.04
C ALA A 182 -8.87 1.69 15.22
N PHE A 183 -8.98 2.13 16.48
CA PHE A 183 -9.21 3.55 16.78
C PHE A 183 -7.93 4.36 16.46
N PRO A 184 -8.01 5.56 15.85
CA PRO A 184 -9.22 6.27 15.44
C PRO A 184 -9.76 5.91 14.03
N LEU A 185 -9.08 5.06 13.28
CA LEU A 185 -9.35 4.80 11.87
C LEU A 185 -10.74 4.18 11.59
N ASN A 186 -11.32 3.52 12.61
CA ASN A 186 -12.69 3.02 12.54
C ASN A 186 -13.75 4.14 12.43
N ARG A 187 -13.33 5.40 12.58
CA ARG A 187 -14.18 6.60 12.45
C ARG A 187 -13.66 7.60 11.43
N ARG A 188 -12.54 7.30 10.75
CA ARG A 188 -11.85 8.18 9.81
C ARG A 188 -11.86 7.60 8.39
N GLY A 189 -13.07 7.42 7.85
CA GLY A 189 -13.24 6.93 6.48
C GLY A 189 -12.62 7.87 5.45
N GLU A 190 -12.63 9.18 5.69
CA GLU A 190 -11.95 10.19 4.89
C GLU A 190 -10.43 9.98 4.86
N GLY A 191 -9.83 9.67 6.01
CA GLY A 191 -8.41 9.38 6.10
C GLY A 191 -8.04 8.08 5.36
N LEU A 192 -8.88 7.04 5.48
CA LEU A 192 -8.69 5.80 4.73
C LEU A 192 -8.82 6.02 3.22
N ALA A 193 -9.76 6.87 2.78
CA ALA A 193 -9.91 7.24 1.38
C ALA A 193 -8.69 8.02 0.87
N TYR A 194 -8.23 9.03 1.60
CA TYR A 194 -7.01 9.76 1.28
C TYR A 194 -5.79 8.84 1.20
N TYR A 195 -5.65 7.91 2.15
CA TYR A 195 -4.57 6.93 2.11
C TYR A 195 -4.62 6.06 0.85
N TYR A 196 -5.80 5.61 0.45
CA TYR A 196 -5.97 4.83 -0.77
C TYR A 196 -5.67 5.66 -2.02
N ASP A 197 -5.99 6.96 -2.01
CA ASP A 197 -5.61 7.91 -3.07
C ASP A 197 -4.09 8.02 -3.22
N LEU A 198 -3.32 8.01 -2.13
CA LEU A 198 -1.86 7.97 -2.21
C LEU A 198 -1.37 6.70 -2.93
N LEU A 199 -1.95 5.55 -2.63
CA LEU A 199 -1.59 4.29 -3.29
C LEU A 199 -1.94 4.31 -4.78
N ALA A 200 -3.11 4.82 -5.14
CA ALA A 200 -3.57 4.94 -6.52
C ALA A 200 -2.75 5.96 -7.32
N LYS A 201 -2.41 7.10 -6.73
CA LYS A 201 -1.53 8.12 -7.30
C LYS A 201 -0.16 7.54 -7.68
N HIS A 202 0.40 6.75 -6.81
CA HIS A 202 1.73 6.15 -7.01
C HIS A 202 1.70 4.80 -7.73
N ALA A 203 0.55 4.30 -8.15
CA ALA A 203 0.42 3.00 -8.83
C ALA A 203 1.29 2.88 -10.10
N SER A 204 1.58 3.99 -10.76
CA SER A 204 2.49 4.09 -11.91
C SER A 204 3.72 4.97 -11.64
N GLY A 205 3.94 5.35 -10.38
CA GLY A 205 5.00 6.23 -9.92
C GLY A 205 6.25 5.48 -9.44
N ASN A 206 6.98 6.13 -8.54
CA ASN A 206 8.18 5.56 -7.92
C ASN A 206 7.91 5.08 -6.50
N TYR A 207 8.37 3.89 -6.17
CA TYR A 207 8.18 3.28 -4.85
C TYR A 207 8.81 4.12 -3.72
N ARG A 208 9.92 4.81 -3.99
CA ARG A 208 10.57 5.71 -3.03
C ARG A 208 9.68 6.91 -2.67
N ASP A 209 9.01 7.48 -3.67
CA ASP A 209 8.08 8.60 -3.46
C ASP A 209 6.82 8.13 -2.72
N LEU A 210 6.33 6.94 -3.05
CA LEU A 210 5.24 6.31 -2.32
C LEU A 210 5.56 6.14 -0.84
N LEU A 211 6.74 5.60 -0.50
CA LEU A 211 7.18 5.46 0.90
C LEU A 211 7.20 6.80 1.63
N SER A 212 7.61 7.86 0.95
CA SER A 212 7.65 9.21 1.51
C SER A 212 6.26 9.77 1.81
N ASP A 213 5.29 9.58 0.90
CA ASP A 213 3.90 9.99 1.11
C ASP A 213 3.21 9.13 2.19
N VAL A 214 3.49 7.83 2.22
CA VAL A 214 2.98 6.91 3.25
C VAL A 214 3.50 7.27 4.64
N ALA A 215 4.79 7.59 4.78
CA ALA A 215 5.38 8.00 6.05
C ALA A 215 4.78 9.32 6.59
N ARG A 216 4.25 10.18 5.73
CA ARG A 216 3.59 11.43 6.10
C ARG A 216 2.07 11.31 6.18
N SER A 217 1.51 10.14 5.84
CA SER A 217 0.06 9.94 5.88
C SER A 217 -0.46 9.90 7.32
N PRO A 218 -1.50 10.67 7.66
CA PRO A 218 -2.13 10.62 8.98
C PRO A 218 -2.70 9.24 9.29
N THR A 219 -3.22 8.53 8.29
CA THR A 219 -3.74 7.18 8.46
C THR A 219 -2.65 6.20 8.89
N MET A 220 -1.49 6.23 8.23
CA MET A 220 -0.34 5.42 8.62
C MET A 220 0.23 5.88 9.97
N GLY A 221 0.30 7.19 10.19
CA GLY A 221 0.72 7.79 11.46
C GLY A 221 -0.09 7.30 12.64
N ALA A 222 -1.41 7.26 12.50
CA ALA A 222 -2.31 6.74 13.52
C ALA A 222 -2.25 5.20 13.65
N TYR A 223 -2.11 4.48 12.54
CA TYR A 223 -2.09 3.01 12.55
C TYR A 223 -0.83 2.44 13.20
N LEU A 224 0.34 3.02 12.91
CA LEU A 224 1.64 2.57 13.41
C LEU A 224 2.28 3.51 14.45
N SER A 225 1.47 4.36 15.08
CA SER A 225 1.80 5.14 16.30
C SER A 225 2.89 6.20 16.14
N HIS A 226 3.29 6.58 14.91
CA HIS A 226 4.26 7.67 14.75
C HIS A 226 3.62 9.06 14.63
N GLN A 227 2.30 9.15 14.50
CA GLN A 227 1.57 10.40 14.69
C GLN A 227 1.70 10.84 16.14
N GLY A 228 2.17 12.05 16.37
CA GLY A 228 2.41 12.59 17.71
C GLY A 228 3.57 11.96 18.45
N ASN A 229 4.44 11.22 17.76
CA ASN A 229 5.66 10.63 18.33
C ASN A 229 6.64 11.74 18.73
N ARG A 230 7.17 11.65 19.94
CA ARG A 230 8.00 12.68 20.56
C ARG A 230 9.42 12.22 20.75
N LYS A 231 10.35 13.18 20.72
CA LYS A 231 11.73 12.97 21.15
C LYS A 231 11.80 12.44 22.58
N ALA A 232 12.91 11.84 22.91
CA ALA A 232 13.17 11.36 24.25
C ALA A 232 13.20 12.53 25.26
N SER A 233 12.66 12.31 26.45
CA SER A 233 12.76 13.27 27.54
C SER A 233 12.81 12.55 28.87
N GLN A 234 13.86 12.78 29.65
CA GLN A 234 14.00 12.19 30.99
C GLN A 234 12.99 12.77 31.96
N SER A 235 12.66 14.07 31.84
CA SER A 235 11.72 14.76 32.71
C SER A 235 10.27 14.34 32.46
N GLU A 236 9.91 14.04 31.21
CA GLU A 236 8.57 13.59 30.80
C GLU A 236 8.44 12.08 30.77
N GLY A 237 9.57 11.34 30.83
CA GLY A 237 9.61 9.89 30.73
C GLY A 237 9.22 9.38 29.33
N THR A 238 9.41 10.19 28.27
CA THR A 238 9.10 9.83 26.89
C THR A 238 10.29 9.18 26.20
N ARG A 239 9.98 8.35 25.21
CA ARG A 239 10.94 7.78 24.25
C ARG A 239 10.26 7.72 22.88
N PRO A 240 11.03 7.82 21.77
CA PRO A 240 10.49 7.61 20.44
C PRO A 240 9.78 6.26 20.32
N ASP A 241 8.58 6.26 19.75
CA ASP A 241 7.86 5.02 19.43
C ASP A 241 8.52 4.30 18.25
N GLU A 242 8.79 3.01 18.42
CA GLU A 242 9.54 2.19 17.47
C GLU A 242 8.66 1.49 16.43
N ASN A 243 7.34 1.54 16.57
CA ASN A 243 6.44 0.69 15.80
C ASN A 243 6.58 0.94 14.28
N PHE A 244 6.42 2.18 13.85
CA PHE A 244 6.59 2.52 12.43
C PHE A 244 8.02 2.28 11.93
N ALA A 245 9.05 2.58 12.72
CA ALA A 245 10.43 2.32 12.37
C ALA A 245 10.68 0.83 12.12
N ARG A 246 10.11 -0.04 12.93
CA ARG A 246 10.17 -1.48 12.77
C ARG A 246 9.45 -1.93 11.50
N GLU A 247 8.22 -1.47 11.30
CA GLU A 247 7.39 -1.94 10.20
C GLU A 247 7.85 -1.40 8.84
N VAL A 248 8.39 -0.19 8.77
CA VAL A 248 8.95 0.32 7.50
C VAL A 248 10.15 -0.50 7.04
N MET A 249 10.98 -1.02 7.95
CA MET A 249 12.05 -1.95 7.61
C MET A 249 11.51 -3.36 7.33
N GLN A 250 10.70 -3.89 8.24
CA GLN A 250 10.30 -5.29 8.25
C GLN A 250 9.27 -5.64 7.18
N LEU A 251 8.20 -4.83 7.05
CA LEU A 251 7.07 -5.13 6.18
C LEU A 251 7.11 -4.34 4.86
N PHE A 252 7.63 -3.11 4.88
CA PHE A 252 7.45 -2.22 3.73
C PHE A 252 8.68 -2.16 2.81
N THR A 253 9.89 -2.51 3.30
CA THR A 253 11.10 -2.33 2.49
C THR A 253 12.01 -3.55 2.41
N ILE A 254 12.69 -3.94 3.49
CA ILE A 254 13.82 -4.86 3.41
C ILE A 254 13.57 -6.25 4.01
N GLY A 255 12.50 -6.42 4.79
CA GLY A 255 12.19 -7.69 5.43
C GLY A 255 13.14 -8.04 6.60
N LEU A 256 12.92 -9.21 7.20
CA LEU A 256 13.67 -9.66 8.38
C LEU A 256 15.09 -10.18 8.08
N TYR A 257 15.26 -10.77 6.90
CA TYR A 257 16.49 -11.47 6.53
C TYR A 257 16.99 -11.02 5.18
N GLU A 258 18.31 -10.99 5.02
CA GLU A 258 18.94 -10.70 3.74
C GLU A 258 18.52 -11.70 2.67
N LEU A 259 18.28 -11.18 1.47
CA LEU A 259 17.88 -11.94 0.30
C LEU A 259 18.92 -11.79 -0.81
N ASN A 260 19.11 -12.86 -1.56
CA ASN A 260 19.67 -12.78 -2.89
C ASN A 260 18.66 -12.14 -3.86
N LEU A 261 19.12 -11.71 -5.02
CA LEU A 261 18.24 -11.06 -6.01
C LEU A 261 17.06 -11.94 -6.44
N ASP A 262 17.22 -13.25 -6.38
CA ASP A 262 16.22 -14.27 -6.69
C ASP A 262 15.20 -14.53 -5.55
N GLY A 263 15.28 -13.73 -4.48
CA GLY A 263 14.40 -13.84 -3.32
C GLY A 263 14.70 -15.05 -2.41
N SER A 264 15.78 -15.79 -2.65
CA SER A 264 16.27 -16.81 -1.71
C SER A 264 16.97 -16.14 -0.52
N PRO A 265 16.83 -16.67 0.70
CA PRO A 265 17.46 -16.06 1.87
C PRO A 265 18.98 -16.25 1.86
N ASN A 266 19.70 -15.20 2.24
CA ASN A 266 21.13 -15.27 2.49
C ASN A 266 21.43 -16.03 3.78
N ARG A 267 22.50 -16.84 3.78
CA ARG A 267 22.89 -17.71 4.90
C ARG A 267 24.40 -17.61 5.13
N ASP A 268 24.81 -17.40 6.38
CA ASP A 268 26.24 -17.39 6.75
C ASP A 268 26.79 -18.79 7.12
N GLY A 269 25.91 -19.79 7.20
CA GLY A 269 26.28 -21.17 7.56
C GLY A 269 26.62 -21.36 9.03
N ASN A 270 26.44 -20.34 9.87
CA ASN A 270 26.79 -20.37 11.28
C ASN A 270 25.57 -20.18 12.18
N LEU A 271 25.03 -21.29 12.67
CA LEU A 271 23.86 -21.29 13.58
C LEU A 271 24.10 -20.54 14.91
N ASN A 272 25.31 -20.19 15.25
CA ASN A 272 25.65 -19.47 16.48
C ASN A 272 25.76 -17.96 16.27
N THR A 273 25.79 -17.46 15.04
CA THR A 273 25.91 -16.02 14.77
C THR A 273 24.68 -15.27 15.29
N TYR A 274 23.52 -15.93 15.24
CA TYR A 274 22.24 -15.37 15.70
C TYR A 274 21.56 -16.35 16.68
N PRO A 275 22.09 -16.46 17.92
CA PRO A 275 21.67 -17.47 18.88
C PRO A 275 20.18 -17.40 19.25
N ASP A 276 19.56 -16.22 19.17
CA ASP A 276 18.15 -16.02 19.48
C ASP A 276 17.21 -16.54 18.39
N SER A 277 17.69 -16.69 17.14
CA SER A 277 16.89 -17.21 16.02
C SER A 277 17.03 -18.72 15.83
N GLY A 278 18.10 -19.34 16.32
CA GLY A 278 18.43 -20.74 16.02
C GLY A 278 18.62 -21.01 14.53
N SER A 279 18.96 -19.99 13.75
CA SER A 279 18.99 -19.99 12.29
C SER A 279 20.32 -19.43 11.79
N ASP A 280 20.72 -19.87 10.60
CA ASP A 280 21.87 -19.34 9.85
C ASP A 280 21.44 -18.21 8.89
N LEU A 281 20.22 -17.71 9.01
CA LEU A 281 19.72 -16.58 8.22
C LEU A 281 20.34 -15.27 8.70
N VAL A 282 20.78 -14.44 7.77
CA VAL A 282 21.41 -13.16 8.07
C VAL A 282 20.31 -12.10 8.26
N PRO A 283 20.18 -11.45 9.46
CA PRO A 283 19.22 -10.39 9.65
C PRO A 283 19.56 -9.15 8.84
N THR A 284 18.56 -8.45 8.35
CA THR A 284 18.72 -7.20 7.60
C THR A 284 19.04 -6.01 8.50
N TYR A 285 18.55 -6.00 9.74
CA TYR A 285 18.71 -4.90 10.70
C TYR A 285 18.80 -5.43 12.12
N THR A 286 19.24 -4.57 13.02
CA THR A 286 19.36 -4.81 14.44
C THR A 286 18.31 -4.00 15.24
N GLN A 287 18.16 -4.29 16.53
CA GLN A 287 17.35 -3.48 17.42
C GLN A 287 17.84 -2.03 17.49
N GLN A 288 19.16 -1.81 17.41
CA GLN A 288 19.73 -0.47 17.39
C GLN A 288 19.30 0.32 16.13
N ASP A 289 19.24 -0.32 14.96
CA ASP A 289 18.75 0.33 13.74
C ASP A 289 17.31 0.80 13.89
N ILE A 290 16.47 0.03 14.60
CA ILE A 290 15.09 0.43 14.89
C ILE A 290 15.05 1.66 15.80
N GLU A 291 15.82 1.66 16.89
CA GLU A 291 15.88 2.77 17.86
C GLU A 291 16.41 4.06 17.20
N GLU A 292 17.42 3.94 16.35
CA GLU A 292 17.96 5.07 15.59
C GLU A 292 16.97 5.61 14.55
N LEU A 293 16.28 4.71 13.83
CA LEU A 293 15.26 5.10 12.85
C LEU A 293 14.02 5.72 13.52
N ALA A 294 13.63 5.27 14.70
CA ALA A 294 12.50 5.80 15.46
C ALA A 294 12.65 7.30 15.77
N LYS A 295 13.88 7.78 15.99
CA LYS A 295 14.18 9.21 16.22
C LYS A 295 13.79 10.07 15.02
N VAL A 296 13.97 9.58 13.80
CA VAL A 296 13.61 10.27 12.55
C VAL A 296 12.10 10.49 12.44
N PHE A 297 11.29 9.59 13.00
CA PHE A 297 9.84 9.66 12.94
C PHE A 297 9.20 10.42 14.11
N THR A 298 9.98 11.19 14.87
CA THR A 298 9.47 12.12 15.86
C THR A 298 9.10 13.46 15.23
N GLY A 299 8.24 14.24 15.88
CA GLY A 299 7.86 15.57 15.45
C GLY A 299 6.74 15.65 14.42
N TRP A 300 6.17 14.54 13.97
CA TRP A 300 5.07 14.51 13.00
C TRP A 300 3.71 14.43 13.68
N ASP A 301 2.77 15.31 13.29
CA ASP A 301 1.40 15.30 13.81
C ASP A 301 0.38 15.75 12.76
N LEU A 302 -0.90 15.55 13.09
CA LEU A 302 -2.00 15.97 12.23
C LEU A 302 -2.05 17.50 12.13
N VAL A 303 -2.31 18.00 10.92
CA VAL A 303 -2.60 19.43 10.72
C VAL A 303 -3.81 19.82 11.56
N GLY A 304 -3.71 20.95 12.26
CA GLY A 304 -4.78 21.46 13.13
C GLY A 304 -4.98 20.69 14.44
N ASN A 305 -4.09 19.75 14.81
CA ASN A 305 -4.16 19.11 16.13
C ASN A 305 -3.78 20.11 17.22
N LYS A 306 -4.75 20.51 18.06
CA LYS A 306 -4.57 21.52 19.11
C LYS A 306 -3.62 21.11 20.24
N LYS A 307 -3.37 19.82 20.39
CA LYS A 307 -2.47 19.28 21.39
C LYS A 307 -1.63 18.17 20.79
N TYR A 308 -0.40 18.49 20.45
CA TYR A 308 0.54 17.54 19.89
C TYR A 308 0.47 16.15 20.56
N GLY A 309 0.35 15.11 19.75
CA GLY A 309 0.32 13.71 20.18
C GLY A 309 -0.95 13.24 20.87
N ARG A 310 -1.93 14.11 21.09
CA ARG A 310 -3.19 13.71 21.71
C ARG A 310 -4.28 13.53 20.65
N LEU A 311 -4.57 12.29 20.31
CA LEU A 311 -5.77 11.94 19.54
C LEU A 311 -7.00 12.17 20.43
N VAL A 312 -7.64 13.32 20.30
CA VAL A 312 -8.98 13.58 20.85
C VAL A 312 -9.95 13.54 19.68
N ASN A 313 -11.11 13.02 19.88
CA ASN A 313 -12.12 12.60 18.92
C ASN A 313 -12.43 13.55 17.73
N THR A 314 -11.91 14.77 17.69
CA THR A 314 -12.28 15.79 16.71
C THR A 314 -11.12 16.66 16.25
N ASP A 315 -9.93 16.49 16.78
CA ASP A 315 -8.81 17.38 16.47
C ASP A 315 -7.91 16.71 15.41
N GLY A 316 -7.58 17.48 14.35
CA GLY A 316 -6.64 17.10 13.31
C GLY A 316 -7.28 16.61 12.01
N ASP A 317 -6.60 16.92 10.92
CA ASP A 317 -7.03 16.64 9.56
C ASP A 317 -6.41 15.33 9.05
N PHE A 318 -7.24 14.39 8.64
CA PHE A 318 -6.85 13.11 8.05
C PHE A 318 -6.82 13.13 6.51
N THR A 319 -7.16 14.28 5.88
CA THR A 319 -7.29 14.39 4.42
C THR A 319 -6.08 15.02 3.73
N GLN A 320 -5.03 15.30 4.49
CA GLN A 320 -3.76 15.81 3.99
C GLN A 320 -2.57 15.23 4.77
N ALA A 321 -1.35 15.47 4.26
CA ALA A 321 -0.13 15.01 4.92
C ALA A 321 0.02 15.63 6.31
N MET A 322 0.59 14.86 7.26
CA MET A 322 0.96 15.37 8.58
C MET A 322 1.94 16.55 8.46
N GLU A 323 1.87 17.46 9.42
CA GLU A 323 2.81 18.56 9.57
C GLU A 323 3.98 18.20 10.48
N PHE A 324 5.11 18.85 10.25
CA PHE A 324 6.32 18.64 11.05
C PHE A 324 6.45 19.74 12.11
N ASN A 325 6.59 19.31 13.38
CA ASN A 325 6.85 20.20 14.50
C ASN A 325 8.24 19.94 15.08
N PRO A 326 9.22 20.83 14.83
CA PRO A 326 10.61 20.65 15.26
C PRO A 326 10.78 20.66 16.78
N GLU A 327 9.83 21.21 17.56
CA GLU A 327 9.89 21.21 19.03
C GLU A 327 9.87 19.78 19.61
N PHE A 328 9.14 18.90 18.95
CA PHE A 328 8.97 17.50 19.37
C PHE A 328 9.85 16.51 18.60
N HIS A 329 10.63 17.01 17.65
CA HIS A 329 11.59 16.20 16.92
C HIS A 329 12.87 15.99 17.71
N GLU A 330 13.45 14.80 17.55
CA GLU A 330 14.78 14.47 18.11
C GLU A 330 15.84 15.37 17.44
N ASP A 331 16.62 16.05 18.24
CA ASP A 331 17.67 16.95 17.78
C ASP A 331 18.93 16.84 18.66
N GLU A 332 19.90 17.74 18.46
CA GLU A 332 21.17 17.74 19.17
C GLU A 332 21.05 18.07 20.67
N ALA A 333 19.91 18.54 21.13
CA ALA A 333 19.75 19.17 22.45
C ALA A 333 19.18 18.25 23.53
N ASP A 334 19.00 16.95 23.25
CA ASP A 334 18.40 16.05 24.21
C ASP A 334 19.37 15.61 25.31
N ASP A 335 18.93 15.67 26.57
CA ASP A 335 19.69 15.28 27.74
C ASP A 335 19.61 13.75 28.06
N TYR A 336 18.84 13.00 27.27
CA TYR A 336 18.60 11.57 27.50
C TYR A 336 19.65 10.65 26.89
N TYR A 337 20.17 10.97 25.71
CA TYR A 337 21.17 10.18 25.00
C TYR A 337 22.57 10.79 25.10
N THR A 338 23.57 9.96 25.35
CA THR A 338 24.98 10.40 25.59
C THR A 338 25.77 10.71 24.30
N ASN A 339 25.21 10.44 23.12
CA ASN A 339 25.81 10.72 21.81
C ASN A 339 24.91 11.66 21.00
N GLN A 340 25.11 12.95 21.20
CA GLN A 340 24.22 13.98 20.66
C GLN A 340 24.95 14.86 19.64
N ASP A 341 25.27 14.27 18.50
CA ASP A 341 25.83 15.04 17.38
C ASP A 341 24.78 15.34 16.29
N GLY A 342 23.45 15.19 16.62
CA GLY A 342 22.36 15.40 15.70
C GLY A 342 22.31 14.40 14.55
N LYS A 343 22.88 13.21 14.74
CA LYS A 343 22.98 12.17 13.73
C LYS A 343 22.49 10.84 14.24
N VAL A 344 22.02 10.03 13.32
CA VAL A 344 21.66 8.63 13.51
C VAL A 344 22.42 7.74 12.54
N THR A 345 22.69 6.51 12.95
CA THR A 345 23.29 5.52 12.06
C THR A 345 22.31 4.37 11.86
N ILE A 346 21.83 4.20 10.62
CA ILE A 346 20.84 3.23 10.21
C ILE A 346 21.48 2.35 9.15
N LEU A 347 21.48 1.02 9.35
CA LEU A 347 22.08 0.06 8.42
C LEU A 347 23.52 0.44 8.03
N GLY A 348 24.31 0.91 9.02
CA GLY A 348 25.69 1.36 8.82
C GLY A 348 25.85 2.68 8.06
N LYS A 349 24.77 3.42 7.77
CA LYS A 349 24.82 4.74 7.14
C LYS A 349 24.46 5.83 8.14
N THR A 350 25.33 6.81 8.29
CA THR A 350 25.10 7.96 9.17
C THR A 350 24.40 9.08 8.41
N ILE A 351 23.30 9.57 8.93
CA ILE A 351 22.53 10.69 8.41
C ILE A 351 22.31 11.75 9.49
N ALA A 352 22.09 13.00 9.10
CA ALA A 352 21.72 14.07 10.02
C ALA A 352 20.20 14.03 10.27
N LEU A 353 19.80 14.11 11.54
CA LEU A 353 18.38 14.19 11.93
C LEU A 353 17.70 15.45 11.38
N ASN A 354 18.45 16.55 11.25
CA ASN A 354 17.96 17.80 10.68
C ASN A 354 18.20 17.93 9.16
N ALA A 355 18.49 16.83 8.44
CA ALA A 355 18.60 16.88 6.99
C ALA A 355 17.27 17.33 6.38
N THR A 356 17.35 18.31 5.46
CA THR A 356 16.16 18.88 4.83
C THR A 356 15.46 17.84 3.95
N ASP A 357 14.18 17.61 4.21
CA ASP A 357 13.33 16.73 3.42
C ASP A 357 12.80 17.46 2.16
N ARG A 358 12.09 16.72 1.27
CA ARG A 358 11.53 17.26 0.02
C ARG A 358 10.46 18.34 0.21
N LEU A 359 9.90 18.49 1.42
CA LEU A 359 8.93 19.53 1.77
C LEU A 359 9.59 20.72 2.44
N GLY A 360 10.92 20.69 2.64
CA GLY A 360 11.69 21.75 3.26
C GLY A 360 11.78 21.67 4.79
N ASN A 361 11.30 20.57 5.42
CA ASN A 361 11.42 20.37 6.85
C ASN A 361 12.81 19.82 7.21
N ALA A 362 13.34 20.24 8.35
CA ALA A 362 14.59 19.72 8.92
C ALA A 362 14.30 18.43 9.73
N SER A 363 13.84 17.40 9.04
CA SER A 363 13.27 16.18 9.67
C SER A 363 14.10 14.92 9.48
N GLY A 364 15.11 14.94 8.60
CA GLY A 364 15.89 13.73 8.25
C GLY A 364 15.12 12.62 7.56
N LEU A 365 13.80 12.75 7.40
CA LEU A 365 12.91 11.68 6.95
C LEU A 365 13.30 11.15 5.56
N ASP A 366 13.49 12.03 4.58
CA ASP A 366 13.85 11.57 3.24
C ASP A 366 15.24 10.94 3.19
N ALA A 367 16.20 11.45 3.97
CA ALA A 367 17.53 10.83 4.07
C ALA A 367 17.47 9.41 4.66
N ALA A 368 16.64 9.18 5.67
CA ALA A 368 16.45 7.85 6.23
C ALA A 368 15.77 6.89 5.25
N LEU A 369 14.73 7.35 4.55
CA LEU A 369 14.08 6.53 3.52
C LEU A 369 15.00 6.25 2.33
N ASP A 370 15.95 7.13 2.00
CA ASP A 370 16.97 6.88 0.98
C ASP A 370 17.93 5.76 1.40
N VAL A 371 18.28 5.67 2.69
CA VAL A 371 19.08 4.55 3.21
C VAL A 371 18.34 3.23 3.02
N LEU A 372 17.04 3.16 3.38
CA LEU A 372 16.23 1.96 3.20
C LEU A 372 16.06 1.60 1.73
N PHE A 373 15.81 2.59 0.89
CA PHE A 373 15.60 2.40 -0.54
C PHE A 373 16.86 1.98 -1.29
N ALA A 374 18.03 2.37 -0.79
CA ALA A 374 19.33 1.95 -1.35
C ALA A 374 19.68 0.51 -1.00
N HIS A 375 19.06 -0.11 0.00
CA HIS A 375 19.37 -1.46 0.45
C HIS A 375 19.06 -2.50 -0.65
N ASP A 376 19.94 -3.51 -0.78
CA ASP A 376 19.82 -4.52 -1.86
C ASP A 376 18.56 -5.38 -1.73
N ASN A 377 18.07 -5.58 -0.53
CA ASN A 377 16.87 -6.38 -0.28
C ASN A 377 15.57 -5.81 -0.83
N ILE A 378 15.47 -4.48 -1.01
CA ILE A 378 14.18 -3.87 -1.36
C ILE A 378 13.63 -4.40 -2.69
N ALA A 379 14.52 -4.61 -3.67
CA ALA A 379 14.13 -5.08 -4.98
C ALA A 379 13.53 -6.50 -4.95
N PRO A 380 14.23 -7.55 -4.45
CA PRO A 380 13.67 -8.89 -4.39
C PRO A 380 12.47 -8.97 -3.41
N TYR A 381 12.47 -8.22 -2.32
CA TYR A 381 11.41 -8.22 -1.33
C TYR A 381 10.09 -7.69 -1.92
N VAL A 382 10.10 -6.47 -2.45
CA VAL A 382 8.91 -5.82 -3.03
C VAL A 382 8.45 -6.57 -4.28
N SER A 383 9.36 -6.98 -5.16
CA SER A 383 9.03 -7.74 -6.37
C SER A 383 8.31 -9.04 -6.06
N LYS A 384 8.82 -9.81 -5.10
CA LYS A 384 8.17 -11.05 -4.64
C LYS A 384 6.76 -10.82 -4.12
N HIS A 385 6.54 -9.75 -3.33
CA HIS A 385 5.21 -9.41 -2.82
C HIS A 385 4.25 -9.03 -3.95
N LEU A 386 4.68 -8.22 -4.91
CA LEU A 386 3.85 -7.82 -6.03
C LEU A 386 3.54 -9.02 -6.94
N ILE A 387 4.50 -9.87 -7.28
CA ILE A 387 4.24 -11.10 -8.07
C ILE A 387 3.18 -11.96 -7.37
N LYS A 388 3.30 -12.15 -6.05
CA LYS A 388 2.32 -12.91 -5.26
C LYS A 388 0.95 -12.26 -5.23
N SER A 389 0.88 -10.95 -5.29
CA SER A 389 -0.39 -10.23 -5.36
C SER A 389 -1.08 -10.39 -6.72
N PHE A 390 -0.34 -10.35 -7.82
CA PHE A 390 -0.90 -10.36 -9.16
C PHE A 390 -1.06 -11.76 -9.76
N VAL A 391 -0.05 -12.62 -9.67
CA VAL A 391 0.09 -13.78 -10.54
C VAL A 391 0.06 -15.11 -9.81
N THR A 392 1.02 -15.38 -8.92
CA THR A 392 1.17 -16.70 -8.30
C THR A 392 1.66 -16.63 -6.86
N SER A 393 1.17 -17.52 -6.02
CA SER A 393 1.62 -17.66 -4.62
C SER A 393 3.06 -18.18 -4.51
N ASN A 394 3.53 -18.90 -5.53
CA ASN A 394 4.83 -19.57 -5.56
C ASN A 394 5.64 -19.14 -6.79
N PRO A 395 6.13 -17.88 -6.85
CA PRO A 395 6.99 -17.46 -7.95
C PRO A 395 8.31 -18.22 -7.92
N SER A 396 8.85 -18.55 -9.10
CA SER A 396 10.20 -19.12 -9.19
C SER A 396 11.26 -18.09 -8.82
N SER A 397 12.45 -18.56 -8.49
CA SER A 397 13.61 -17.72 -8.22
C SER A 397 13.98 -16.85 -9.44
N GLU A 398 13.88 -17.38 -10.65
CA GLU A 398 14.10 -16.66 -11.90
C GLU A 398 13.09 -15.51 -12.06
N TYR A 399 11.80 -15.77 -11.86
CA TYR A 399 10.78 -14.73 -11.94
C TYR A 399 11.03 -13.56 -10.96
N ILE A 400 11.42 -13.89 -9.73
CA ILE A 400 11.74 -12.88 -8.73
C ILE A 400 12.97 -12.08 -9.18
N ALA A 401 14.03 -12.75 -9.64
CA ALA A 401 15.29 -12.11 -10.07
C ALA A 401 15.06 -11.15 -11.25
N ASP A 402 14.28 -11.57 -12.25
CA ASP A 402 13.99 -10.76 -13.43
C ASP A 402 13.21 -9.49 -13.06
N VAL A 403 12.17 -9.62 -12.24
CA VAL A 403 11.39 -8.47 -11.78
C VAL A 403 12.20 -7.57 -10.84
N ALA A 404 13.03 -8.14 -9.96
CA ALA A 404 13.91 -7.39 -9.08
C ALA A 404 14.99 -6.63 -9.85
N THR A 405 15.46 -7.18 -10.97
CA THR A 405 16.37 -6.47 -11.88
C THR A 405 15.70 -5.23 -12.47
N VAL A 406 14.46 -5.33 -12.91
CA VAL A 406 13.66 -4.18 -13.42
C VAL A 406 13.37 -3.18 -12.27
N PHE A 407 13.16 -3.66 -11.05
CA PHE A 407 13.00 -2.77 -9.90
C PHE A 407 14.28 -1.95 -9.64
N ASN A 408 15.45 -2.57 -9.76
CA ASN A 408 16.74 -1.88 -9.58
C ASN A 408 17.07 -0.91 -10.70
N ASP A 409 16.68 -1.23 -11.94
CA ASP A 409 16.87 -0.37 -13.11
C ASP A 409 15.78 -0.68 -14.15
N ASP A 410 14.96 0.31 -14.47
CA ASP A 410 13.88 0.20 -15.45
C ASP A 410 14.36 0.23 -16.90
N GLY A 411 15.68 0.17 -17.14
CA GLY A 411 16.34 0.34 -18.44
C GLY A 411 16.68 1.79 -18.78
N ASN A 412 16.32 2.74 -17.89
CA ASN A 412 16.62 4.17 -18.04
C ASN A 412 17.40 4.73 -16.83
N GLY A 413 17.87 3.85 -15.94
CA GLY A 413 18.60 4.23 -14.73
C GLY A 413 17.70 4.59 -13.55
N THR A 414 16.41 4.25 -13.57
CA THR A 414 15.47 4.57 -12.49
C THR A 414 15.16 3.34 -11.65
N LYS A 415 15.59 3.35 -10.37
CA LYS A 415 15.20 2.35 -9.38
C LYS A 415 13.79 2.59 -8.87
N GLY A 416 13.00 1.53 -8.69
CA GLY A 416 11.68 1.58 -8.05
C GLY A 416 10.55 2.12 -8.93
N ASN A 417 10.70 2.15 -10.25
CA ASN A 417 9.65 2.52 -11.20
C ASN A 417 8.55 1.45 -11.21
N LEU A 418 7.44 1.69 -10.50
CA LEU A 418 6.34 0.72 -10.37
C LEU A 418 5.65 0.41 -11.69
N LYS A 419 5.58 1.37 -12.63
CA LYS A 419 5.06 1.13 -13.98
C LYS A 419 5.85 0.03 -14.70
N SER A 420 7.17 0.11 -14.65
CA SER A 420 8.07 -0.88 -15.28
C SER A 420 8.02 -2.22 -14.54
N VAL A 421 7.99 -2.20 -13.20
CA VAL A 421 7.89 -3.40 -12.36
C VAL A 421 6.59 -4.17 -12.63
N VAL A 422 5.44 -3.49 -12.62
CA VAL A 422 4.13 -4.12 -12.88
C VAL A 422 4.05 -4.66 -14.31
N ARG A 423 4.58 -3.90 -15.30
CA ARG A 423 4.68 -4.41 -16.68
C ARG A 423 5.50 -5.69 -16.71
N ALA A 424 6.71 -5.70 -16.11
CA ALA A 424 7.56 -6.88 -16.06
C ALA A 424 6.85 -8.08 -15.42
N ILE A 425 6.11 -7.85 -14.31
CA ILE A 425 5.31 -8.90 -13.67
C ILE A 425 4.27 -9.47 -14.64
N LEU A 426 3.48 -8.62 -15.27
CA LEU A 426 2.33 -9.07 -16.07
C LEU A 426 2.72 -9.67 -17.43
N THR A 427 3.90 -9.31 -17.97
CA THR A 427 4.38 -9.79 -19.27
C THR A 427 5.44 -10.89 -19.17
N HIS A 428 5.89 -11.21 -17.95
CA HIS A 428 6.87 -12.27 -17.76
C HIS A 428 6.39 -13.61 -18.32
N GLN A 429 7.33 -14.41 -18.87
CA GLN A 429 7.00 -15.70 -19.49
C GLN A 429 6.16 -16.58 -18.55
N GLN A 430 6.52 -16.71 -17.28
CA GLN A 430 5.75 -17.52 -16.32
C GLN A 430 4.33 -17.01 -16.09
N ALA A 431 4.08 -15.70 -16.19
CA ALA A 431 2.73 -15.15 -16.10
C ALA A 431 1.88 -15.45 -17.34
N ARG A 432 2.52 -15.62 -18.50
CA ARG A 432 1.89 -15.80 -19.82
C ARG A 432 1.92 -17.25 -20.32
N ASP A 433 2.70 -18.13 -19.66
CA ASP A 433 2.84 -19.53 -20.06
C ASP A 433 1.49 -20.27 -20.05
N THR A 434 1.16 -20.85 -21.20
CA THR A 434 -0.07 -21.64 -21.36
C THR A 434 -0.01 -22.97 -20.61
N ASP A 435 1.19 -23.50 -20.36
CA ASP A 435 1.40 -24.76 -19.66
C ASP A 435 1.42 -24.61 -18.14
N ALA A 436 1.54 -23.38 -17.62
CA ALA A 436 1.48 -23.08 -16.20
C ALA A 436 0.21 -23.63 -15.50
N LYS A 437 -0.92 -23.76 -16.22
CA LYS A 437 -2.14 -24.37 -15.72
C LYS A 437 -1.98 -25.85 -15.35
N ASN A 438 -0.95 -26.52 -15.88
CA ASN A 438 -0.66 -27.93 -15.62
C ASN A 438 0.24 -28.13 -14.39
N ASP A 439 0.84 -27.05 -13.87
CA ASP A 439 1.60 -27.06 -12.63
C ASP A 439 0.67 -26.81 -11.43
N PRO A 440 0.45 -27.81 -10.56
CA PRO A 440 -0.43 -27.65 -9.38
C PRO A 440 0.14 -26.65 -8.35
N ALA A 441 1.40 -26.28 -8.45
CA ALA A 441 2.03 -25.29 -7.58
C ALA A 441 1.93 -23.86 -8.12
N PHE A 442 1.53 -23.67 -9.39
CA PHE A 442 1.39 -22.35 -10.01
C PHE A 442 -0.02 -21.77 -9.82
N GLY A 443 -0.07 -20.45 -9.66
CA GLY A 443 -1.31 -19.68 -9.47
C GLY A 443 -1.53 -19.28 -8.02
N LYS A 444 -2.69 -18.74 -7.76
CA LYS A 444 -3.11 -18.31 -6.41
C LYS A 444 -4.60 -18.53 -6.20
N ILE A 445 -4.96 -18.82 -4.96
CA ILE A 445 -6.36 -18.78 -4.53
C ILE A 445 -6.74 -17.31 -4.42
N LYS A 446 -7.79 -16.90 -5.14
CA LYS A 446 -8.28 -15.53 -5.05
C LYS A 446 -8.89 -15.26 -3.69
N GLU A 447 -8.61 -14.08 -3.20
CA GLU A 447 -9.25 -13.56 -1.99
C GLU A 447 -10.76 -13.42 -2.22
N PRO A 448 -11.60 -13.55 -1.18
CA PRO A 448 -13.06 -13.44 -1.32
C PRO A 448 -13.51 -12.16 -2.00
N LEU A 449 -12.85 -11.02 -1.71
CA LEU A 449 -13.12 -9.73 -2.34
C LEU A 449 -12.88 -9.77 -3.85
N LEU A 450 -11.73 -10.30 -4.28
CA LEU A 450 -11.43 -10.45 -5.71
C LEU A 450 -12.34 -11.46 -6.42
N MET A 451 -12.85 -12.48 -5.70
CA MET A 451 -13.86 -13.38 -6.27
C MET A 451 -15.19 -12.67 -6.48
N ALA A 452 -15.61 -11.86 -5.50
CA ALA A 452 -16.85 -11.08 -5.60
C ALA A 452 -16.78 -10.04 -6.74
N THR A 453 -15.70 -9.27 -6.82
CA THR A 453 -15.51 -8.27 -7.89
C THR A 453 -15.48 -8.92 -9.27
N HIS A 454 -14.83 -10.09 -9.42
CA HIS A 454 -14.82 -10.84 -10.68
C HIS A 454 -16.22 -11.24 -11.11
N LEU A 455 -17.03 -11.75 -10.17
CA LEU A 455 -18.41 -12.15 -10.48
C LEU A 455 -19.25 -10.92 -10.89
N LEU A 456 -19.17 -9.83 -10.14
CA LEU A 456 -19.95 -8.63 -10.38
C LEU A 456 -19.58 -7.99 -11.74
N ARG A 457 -18.29 -7.89 -12.07
CA ARG A 457 -17.85 -7.38 -13.37
C ARG A 457 -18.25 -8.30 -14.52
N ALA A 458 -18.08 -9.61 -14.36
CA ALA A 458 -18.47 -10.58 -15.39
C ALA A 458 -19.98 -10.59 -15.70
N THR A 459 -20.81 -10.09 -14.77
CA THR A 459 -22.26 -9.96 -14.94
C THR A 459 -22.71 -8.55 -15.24
N ASP A 460 -21.75 -7.64 -15.51
CA ASP A 460 -22.01 -6.20 -15.77
C ASP A 460 -22.89 -5.55 -14.68
N THR A 461 -22.60 -5.93 -13.43
CA THR A 461 -23.30 -5.38 -12.28
C THR A 461 -22.81 -3.97 -12.01
N GLN A 462 -23.72 -3.00 -12.07
CA GLN A 462 -23.45 -1.59 -11.77
C GLN A 462 -23.95 -1.24 -10.36
N PRO A 463 -23.25 -0.37 -9.62
CA PRO A 463 -23.78 0.21 -8.41
C PRO A 463 -25.07 0.95 -8.71
N LEU A 464 -26.05 0.89 -7.81
CA LEU A 464 -27.29 1.65 -7.98
C LEU A 464 -27.01 3.14 -7.79
N ASP A 465 -27.45 3.96 -8.75
CA ASP A 465 -27.50 5.41 -8.59
C ASP A 465 -28.53 5.77 -7.51
N GLY A 466 -28.08 6.48 -6.53
CA GLY A 466 -28.96 7.01 -5.48
C GLY A 466 -28.86 6.25 -4.17
N TRP A 467 -27.95 6.69 -3.37
CA TRP A 467 -27.99 6.53 -1.92
C TRP A 467 -29.22 7.27 -1.42
N THR A 468 -30.34 6.58 -1.34
CA THR A 468 -31.56 7.20 -0.80
C THR A 468 -31.35 7.49 0.68
N SER A 469 -31.85 8.62 1.13
CA SER A 469 -31.76 9.23 2.45
C SER A 469 -32.28 8.39 3.64
N HIS A 470 -32.29 7.08 3.54
CA HIS A 470 -32.75 6.19 4.60
C HIS A 470 -31.67 5.20 5.00
N GLY A 471 -30.64 5.75 5.66
CA GLY A 471 -29.86 5.00 6.64
C GLY A 471 -29.25 3.69 6.18
N GLY A 472 -28.18 3.75 5.43
CA GLY A 472 -27.28 2.63 5.29
C GLY A 472 -27.24 2.04 3.90
N VAL A 473 -26.02 1.89 3.43
CA VAL A 473 -25.67 1.00 2.34
C VAL A 473 -26.20 -0.39 2.68
N SER A 474 -27.33 -0.76 2.15
CA SER A 474 -27.83 -2.12 2.25
C SER A 474 -27.12 -2.92 1.17
N MET A 475 -26.17 -3.77 1.57
CA MET A 475 -25.64 -4.85 0.71
C MET A 475 -26.76 -5.83 0.28
N ASN A 476 -28.01 -5.60 0.69
CA ASN A 476 -29.17 -6.37 0.28
C ASN A 476 -29.85 -5.81 -1.00
N ASP A 477 -29.36 -4.70 -1.53
CA ASP A 477 -29.84 -4.10 -2.76
C ASP A 477 -28.89 -4.32 -3.95
N VAL A 478 -27.83 -5.15 -3.76
CA VAL A 478 -26.92 -5.63 -4.80
C VAL A 478 -27.25 -7.09 -5.13
#